data_62b70a6eaa681f71937e9a80b8664944
#
_entry.id   62b70a6eaa681f71937e9a80b8664944
#
_cell.length_a   1.000
_cell.length_b   1.000
_cell.length_c   1.000
_cell.angle_alpha   90.00
_cell.angle_beta   90.00
_cell.angle_gamma   90.00
#
_symmetry.space_group_name_H-M   'P 1'
#
loop_
_entity.id
_entity.type
_entity.pdbx_description
1 polymer ?
#
loop_
_entity_poly.entity_id
_entity_poly.type
_entity_poly.pdbx_seq_one_letter_code
_entity_poly.pdbx_strand_id
1 'polypeptide(L)'
;MAEGKSKTGVVKKRASKREKKDWIAAYIFIAPVTLGLLVFYIWPFIQNIWFSFNEVSKFNVATFCGLANYQKLFHDGEVLKTFGNTLKYVVVTVPVGLFLSILIATLLNSKIKGTSIYRTLYFLPSVTMAAAVAMVWKWIYNEKMGILNSVIRALGGKGIGWLTDPKIALYSVLIVGLWMSVGYNMIILLAGMQGISKSYYEAAQIDGAGPIQLFFKVTIPLLTPTIFFVMITSIISGFQVFDVIYMMIGKTNPAYANTQTVVMLFYRQAFDYGYKGYAAAISILIFAVIMLVTVIQMIGQKKWVNYD
;
A
#
# COMPACT_ATOMS: atom_id res chain seq x y z
N MET A 1 -40.94 51.82 -9.02
CA MET A 1 -41.28 50.51 -8.44
C MET A 1 -39.99 49.89 -7.87
N ALA A 2 -39.89 49.84 -6.55
CA ALA A 2 -38.70 49.38 -5.85
C ALA A 2 -38.94 47.95 -5.36
N GLU A 3 -38.23 46.98 -5.90
CA GLU A 3 -38.27 45.60 -5.45
C GLU A 3 -37.44 45.43 -4.19
N GLY A 4 -38.13 45.20 -3.07
CA GLY A 4 -37.52 44.89 -1.77
C GLY A 4 -36.89 43.50 -1.74
N LYS A 5 -35.58 43.42 -1.69
CA LYS A 5 -34.85 42.15 -1.37
C LYS A 5 -35.10 41.76 0.07
N SER A 6 -35.99 40.80 0.30
CA SER A 6 -36.17 40.12 1.60
C SER A 6 -34.89 39.34 1.94
N LYS A 7 -34.14 39.85 2.90
CA LYS A 7 -33.09 39.10 3.58
C LYS A 7 -33.73 38.10 4.55
N THR A 8 -33.88 36.85 4.13
CA THR A 8 -34.23 35.74 5.03
C THR A 8 -33.05 35.49 6.01
N GLY A 9 -33.13 36.12 7.18
CA GLY A 9 -32.21 35.88 8.28
C GLY A 9 -32.37 34.44 8.77
N VAL A 10 -31.35 33.64 8.59
CA VAL A 10 -31.25 32.29 9.19
C VAL A 10 -31.19 32.45 10.70
N VAL A 11 -32.35 32.32 11.36
CA VAL A 11 -32.45 32.30 12.81
C VAL A 11 -31.74 31.03 13.30
N LYS A 12 -30.54 31.15 13.90
CA LYS A 12 -29.85 30.04 14.60
C LYS A 12 -30.75 29.60 15.77
N LYS A 13 -31.57 28.56 15.56
CA LYS A 13 -32.31 27.90 16.64
C LYS A 13 -31.32 27.41 17.71
N ARG A 14 -31.48 27.87 18.96
CA ARG A 14 -30.75 27.30 20.09
C ARG A 14 -31.13 25.82 20.21
N ALA A 15 -30.12 24.94 20.27
CA ALA A 15 -30.35 23.51 20.44
C ALA A 15 -31.19 23.21 21.67
N SER A 16 -32.19 22.35 21.51
CA SER A 16 -33.08 21.92 22.57
C SER A 16 -32.34 21.11 23.65
N LYS A 17 -32.89 20.97 24.85
CA LYS A 17 -32.29 20.12 25.92
C LYS A 17 -32.09 18.66 25.44
N ARG A 18 -32.97 18.17 24.57
CA ARG A 18 -32.89 16.81 24.01
C ARG A 18 -31.73 16.69 23.02
N GLU A 19 -31.63 17.62 22.10
CA GLU A 19 -30.51 17.68 21.15
C GLU A 19 -29.15 17.75 21.85
N LYS A 20 -29.03 18.50 22.94
CA LYS A 20 -27.79 18.57 23.74
C LYS A 20 -27.47 17.24 24.41
N LYS A 21 -28.46 16.47 24.92
CA LYS A 21 -28.25 15.13 25.46
C LYS A 21 -27.81 14.15 24.36
N ASP A 22 -28.43 14.23 23.21
CA ASP A 22 -28.08 13.39 22.06
C ASP A 22 -26.64 13.69 21.57
N TRP A 23 -26.21 14.96 21.55
CA TRP A 23 -24.82 15.32 21.23
C TRP A 23 -23.84 14.80 22.28
N ILE A 24 -24.15 14.93 23.57
CA ILE A 24 -23.29 14.41 24.64
C ILE A 24 -23.15 12.88 24.52
N ALA A 25 -24.26 12.18 24.31
CA ALA A 25 -24.22 10.75 24.06
C ALA A 25 -23.37 10.39 22.84
N ALA A 26 -23.54 11.10 21.72
CA ALA A 26 -22.73 10.90 20.51
C ALA A 26 -21.22 11.11 20.78
N TYR A 27 -20.84 12.19 21.49
CA TYR A 27 -19.44 12.43 21.86
C TYR A 27 -18.87 11.34 22.78
N ILE A 28 -19.67 10.84 23.74
CA ILE A 28 -19.23 9.75 24.62
C ILE A 28 -18.96 8.47 23.81
N PHE A 29 -19.86 8.13 22.84
CA PHE A 29 -19.66 6.96 21.98
C PHE A 29 -18.46 7.08 21.05
N ILE A 30 -18.17 8.28 20.53
CA ILE A 30 -17.04 8.52 19.64
C ILE A 30 -15.71 8.72 20.40
N ALA A 31 -15.77 9.19 21.66
CA ALA A 31 -14.60 9.56 22.43
C ALA A 31 -13.52 8.46 22.53
N PRO A 32 -13.80 7.18 22.79
CA PRO A 32 -12.76 6.16 22.90
C PRO A 32 -11.93 6.01 21.62
N VAL A 33 -12.59 6.01 20.45
CA VAL A 33 -11.90 5.91 19.15
C VAL A 33 -11.12 7.20 18.85
N THR A 34 -11.74 8.36 19.09
CA THR A 34 -11.10 9.66 18.85
C THR A 34 -9.87 9.85 19.74
N LEU A 35 -9.98 9.53 21.03
CA LEU A 35 -8.85 9.59 21.96
C LEU A 35 -7.72 8.64 21.55
N GLY A 36 -8.07 7.42 21.13
CA GLY A 36 -7.10 6.46 20.59
C GLY A 36 -6.36 7.02 19.37
N LEU A 37 -7.08 7.61 18.42
CA LEU A 37 -6.47 8.25 17.24
C LEU A 37 -5.59 9.45 17.62
N LEU A 38 -6.04 10.30 18.54
CA LEU A 38 -5.25 11.46 18.99
C LEU A 38 -3.95 11.04 19.66
N VAL A 39 -4.00 10.05 20.57
CA VAL A 39 -2.84 9.63 21.38
C VAL A 39 -1.86 8.77 20.57
N PHE A 40 -2.36 7.84 19.76
CA PHE A 40 -1.49 6.83 19.10
C PHE A 40 -1.11 7.17 17.65
N TYR A 41 -1.82 8.11 17.00
CA TYR A 41 -1.53 8.50 15.62
C TYR A 41 -1.14 9.98 15.51
N ILE A 42 -2.01 10.88 15.98
CA ILE A 42 -1.79 12.32 15.78
C ILE A 42 -0.63 12.82 16.64
N TRP A 43 -0.58 12.46 17.91
CA TRP A 43 0.50 12.87 18.80
C TRP A 43 1.89 12.39 18.32
N PRO A 44 2.12 11.10 18.02
CA PRO A 44 3.40 10.65 17.46
C PRO A 44 3.74 11.30 16.13
N PHE A 45 2.76 11.59 15.28
CA PHE A 45 2.99 12.30 14.03
C PHE A 45 3.49 13.72 14.26
N ILE A 46 2.89 14.47 15.18
CA ILE A 46 3.37 15.81 15.58
C ILE A 46 4.77 15.73 16.18
N GLN A 47 5.04 14.76 17.05
CA GLN A 47 6.38 14.54 17.60
C GLN A 47 7.40 14.21 16.51
N ASN A 48 7.03 13.42 15.51
CA ASN A 48 7.91 13.09 14.39
C ASN A 48 8.24 14.34 13.56
N ILE A 49 7.25 15.22 13.30
CA ILE A 49 7.51 16.54 12.68
C ILE A 49 8.49 17.33 13.53
N TRP A 50 8.28 17.40 14.84
CA TRP A 50 9.19 18.11 15.75
C TRP A 50 10.62 17.55 15.69
N PHE A 51 10.78 16.23 15.76
CA PHE A 51 12.09 15.58 15.69
C PHE A 51 12.80 15.83 14.36
N SER A 52 12.09 16.01 13.26
CA SER A 52 12.69 16.27 11.96
C SER A 52 13.47 17.59 11.89
N PHE A 53 13.13 18.56 12.75
CA PHE A 53 13.84 19.85 12.89
C PHE A 53 14.89 19.85 14.01
N ASN A 54 15.10 18.71 14.66
CA ASN A 54 16.04 18.58 15.77
C ASN A 54 17.08 17.51 15.46
N GLU A 55 18.29 17.71 15.94
CA GLU A 55 19.26 16.65 16.13
C GLU A 55 18.95 15.93 17.44
N VAL A 56 18.56 14.66 17.35
CA VAL A 56 18.17 13.86 18.51
C VAL A 56 19.28 12.86 18.81
N SER A 57 19.93 13.03 19.95
CA SER A 57 20.99 12.13 20.41
C SER A 57 20.43 10.76 20.80
N LYS A 58 21.33 9.75 20.96
CA LYS A 58 20.97 8.42 21.46
C LYS A 58 20.28 8.45 22.83
N PHE A 59 20.53 9.47 23.63
CA PHE A 59 19.90 9.68 24.95
C PHE A 59 18.58 10.48 24.89
N ASN A 60 17.99 10.66 23.69
CA ASN A 60 16.78 11.45 23.45
C ASN A 60 16.90 12.95 23.80
N VAL A 61 18.10 13.48 23.88
CA VAL A 61 18.30 14.92 23.99
C VAL A 61 18.11 15.52 22.60
N ALA A 62 17.12 16.39 22.46
CA ALA A 62 16.81 17.06 21.20
C ALA A 62 17.40 18.47 21.22
N THR A 63 18.25 18.78 20.24
CA THR A 63 18.78 20.10 19.98
C THR A 63 18.27 20.63 18.66
N PHE A 64 17.70 21.81 18.66
CA PHE A 64 17.12 22.40 17.44
C PHE A 64 18.20 22.66 16.39
N CYS A 65 18.06 22.05 15.22
CA CYS A 65 18.99 22.18 14.09
C CYS A 65 18.34 22.80 12.83
N GLY A 66 17.10 23.27 12.94
CA GLY A 66 16.39 23.87 11.82
C GLY A 66 16.23 22.89 10.65
N LEU A 67 16.67 23.27 9.45
CA LEU A 67 16.56 22.47 8.23
C LEU A 67 17.78 21.59 7.94
N ALA A 68 18.74 21.44 8.85
CA ALA A 68 19.97 20.69 8.60
C ALA A 68 19.72 19.22 8.22
N ASN A 69 18.74 18.55 8.85
CA ASN A 69 18.36 17.19 8.50
C ASN A 69 17.82 17.09 7.06
N TYR A 70 17.06 18.09 6.62
CA TYR A 70 16.53 18.13 5.24
C TYR A 70 17.62 18.47 4.21
N GLN A 71 18.55 19.39 4.54
CA GLN A 71 19.70 19.65 3.69
C GLN A 71 20.54 18.39 3.49
N LYS A 72 20.86 17.67 4.58
CA LYS A 72 21.55 16.40 4.52
C LYS A 72 20.77 15.39 3.65
N LEU A 73 19.46 15.27 3.85
CA LEU A 73 18.59 14.33 3.15
C LEU A 73 18.63 14.53 1.61
N PHE A 74 18.59 15.76 1.13
CA PHE A 74 18.62 16.05 -0.31
C PHE A 74 20.01 15.87 -0.95
N HIS A 75 21.08 15.83 -0.15
CA HIS A 75 22.44 15.57 -0.62
C HIS A 75 22.91 14.13 -0.38
N ASP A 76 22.10 13.31 0.30
CA ASP A 76 22.41 11.92 0.61
C ASP A 76 22.08 11.00 -0.58
N GLY A 77 23.10 10.53 -1.29
CA GLY A 77 22.95 9.61 -2.40
C GLY A 77 22.28 8.28 -2.03
N GLU A 78 22.35 7.87 -0.74
CA GLU A 78 21.67 6.66 -0.26
C GLU A 78 20.15 6.85 -0.21
N VAL A 79 19.66 8.03 0.14
CA VAL A 79 18.23 8.38 0.10
C VAL A 79 17.71 8.24 -1.34
N LEU A 80 18.42 8.85 -2.31
CA LEU A 80 18.01 8.78 -3.70
C LEU A 80 17.99 7.34 -4.23
N LYS A 81 19.00 6.54 -3.89
CA LYS A 81 19.09 5.13 -4.27
C LYS A 81 17.94 4.31 -3.69
N THR A 82 17.64 4.48 -2.41
CA THR A 82 16.57 3.74 -1.72
C THR A 82 15.18 4.14 -2.19
N PHE A 83 14.95 5.42 -2.50
CA PHE A 83 13.74 5.86 -3.18
C PHE A 83 13.62 5.26 -4.59
N GLY A 84 14.71 5.20 -5.35
CA GLY A 84 14.74 4.55 -6.65
C GLY A 84 14.38 3.06 -6.59
N ASN A 85 14.89 2.33 -5.60
CA ASN A 85 14.54 0.92 -5.36
C ASN A 85 13.06 0.78 -4.98
N THR A 86 12.56 1.64 -4.08
CA THR A 86 11.15 1.65 -3.67
C THR A 86 10.24 1.96 -4.85
N LEU A 87 10.59 2.93 -5.68
CA LEU A 87 9.82 3.28 -6.87
C LEU A 87 9.79 2.12 -7.88
N LYS A 88 10.92 1.45 -8.14
CA LYS A 88 10.97 0.24 -8.97
C LYS A 88 10.05 -0.84 -8.43
N TYR A 89 10.08 -1.06 -7.11
CA TYR A 89 9.19 -2.02 -6.46
C TYR A 89 7.72 -1.66 -6.72
N VAL A 90 7.29 -0.43 -6.45
CA VAL A 90 5.91 0.04 -6.62
C VAL A 90 5.46 -0.03 -8.09
N VAL A 91 6.27 0.48 -9.01
CA VAL A 91 5.94 0.54 -10.45
C VAL A 91 5.75 -0.85 -11.06
N VAL A 92 6.41 -1.86 -10.52
CA VAL A 92 6.24 -3.24 -11.01
C VAL A 92 5.14 -3.96 -10.23
N THR A 93 5.16 -3.92 -8.89
CA THR A 93 4.21 -4.71 -8.09
C THR A 93 2.77 -4.23 -8.21
N VAL A 94 2.54 -2.92 -8.33
CA VAL A 94 1.15 -2.42 -8.34
C VAL A 94 0.44 -2.77 -9.64
N PRO A 95 0.96 -2.46 -10.85
CA PRO A 95 0.26 -2.82 -12.09
C PRO A 95 0.15 -4.33 -12.29
N VAL A 96 1.23 -5.08 -12.03
CA VAL A 96 1.23 -6.54 -12.19
C VAL A 96 0.31 -7.20 -11.16
N GLY A 97 0.37 -6.76 -9.90
CA GLY A 97 -0.49 -7.26 -8.83
C GLY A 97 -1.97 -6.98 -9.10
N LEU A 98 -2.29 -5.77 -9.56
CA LEU A 98 -3.65 -5.38 -9.92
C LEU A 98 -4.17 -6.24 -11.10
N PHE A 99 -3.38 -6.38 -12.15
CA PHE A 99 -3.73 -7.22 -13.31
C PHE A 99 -3.99 -8.68 -12.90
N LEU A 100 -3.07 -9.29 -12.14
CA LEU A 100 -3.23 -10.66 -11.67
C LEU A 100 -4.45 -10.82 -10.76
N SER A 101 -4.70 -9.85 -9.88
CA SER A 101 -5.83 -9.87 -8.97
C SER A 101 -7.17 -9.75 -9.71
N ILE A 102 -7.27 -8.89 -10.72
CA ILE A 102 -8.45 -8.78 -11.59
C ILE A 102 -8.68 -10.09 -12.34
N LEU A 103 -7.63 -10.66 -12.91
CA LEU A 103 -7.70 -11.91 -13.66
C LEU A 103 -8.23 -13.05 -12.78
N ILE A 104 -7.64 -13.23 -11.58
CA ILE A 104 -8.04 -14.29 -10.65
C ILE A 104 -9.46 -14.04 -10.11
N ALA A 105 -9.79 -12.79 -9.76
CA ALA A 105 -11.14 -12.43 -9.32
C ALA A 105 -12.19 -12.74 -10.39
N THR A 106 -11.91 -12.44 -11.65
CA THR A 106 -12.78 -12.75 -12.79
C THR A 106 -13.00 -14.25 -12.95
N LEU A 107 -11.93 -15.03 -12.86
CA LEU A 107 -12.01 -16.49 -12.92
C LEU A 107 -12.85 -17.05 -11.76
N LEU A 108 -12.66 -16.54 -10.55
CA LEU A 108 -13.40 -16.97 -9.36
C LEU A 108 -14.84 -16.41 -9.27
N ASN A 109 -15.16 -15.41 -10.06
CA ASN A 109 -16.54 -14.89 -10.19
C ASN A 109 -17.39 -15.78 -11.12
N SER A 110 -16.78 -16.64 -11.91
CA SER A 110 -17.48 -17.61 -12.76
C SER A 110 -17.98 -18.79 -11.92
N LYS A 111 -18.94 -19.57 -12.48
CA LYS A 111 -19.55 -20.74 -11.82
C LYS A 111 -18.60 -21.97 -11.78
N ILE A 112 -17.40 -21.81 -11.17
CA ILE A 112 -16.45 -22.92 -11.02
C ILE A 112 -16.76 -23.70 -9.73
N LYS A 113 -16.73 -25.03 -9.80
CA LYS A 113 -16.85 -25.89 -8.61
C LYS A 113 -15.64 -25.68 -7.69
N GLY A 114 -15.86 -25.57 -6.38
CA GLY A 114 -14.77 -25.44 -5.40
C GLY A 114 -14.18 -24.01 -5.25
N THR A 115 -14.88 -22.96 -5.70
CA THR A 115 -14.42 -21.55 -5.58
C THR A 115 -13.97 -21.17 -4.17
N SER A 116 -14.59 -21.75 -3.12
CA SER A 116 -14.19 -21.49 -1.72
C SER A 116 -12.77 -21.96 -1.44
N ILE A 117 -12.37 -23.14 -1.95
CA ILE A 117 -11.01 -23.67 -1.77
C ILE A 117 -9.99 -22.77 -2.48
N TYR A 118 -10.26 -22.38 -3.72
CA TYR A 118 -9.38 -21.48 -4.46
C TYR A 118 -9.25 -20.10 -3.78
N ARG A 119 -10.36 -19.51 -3.29
CA ARG A 119 -10.33 -18.27 -2.52
C ARG A 119 -9.43 -18.40 -1.31
N THR A 120 -9.56 -19.47 -0.54
CA THR A 120 -8.71 -19.73 0.64
C THR A 120 -7.24 -19.88 0.25
N LEU A 121 -6.90 -20.64 -0.79
CA LEU A 121 -5.52 -20.86 -1.24
C LEU A 121 -4.85 -19.56 -1.70
N TYR A 122 -5.55 -18.73 -2.48
CA TYR A 122 -5.01 -17.44 -2.92
C TYR A 122 -4.92 -16.42 -1.79
N PHE A 123 -5.83 -16.48 -0.80
CA PHE A 123 -5.83 -15.54 0.33
C PHE A 123 -4.82 -15.91 1.42
N LEU A 124 -4.49 -17.20 1.57
CA LEU A 124 -3.60 -17.71 2.61
C LEU A 124 -2.26 -16.95 2.72
N PRO A 125 -1.57 -16.62 1.62
CA PRO A 125 -0.32 -15.86 1.70
C PRO A 125 -0.46 -14.50 2.38
N SER A 126 -1.57 -13.82 2.18
CA SER A 126 -1.78 -12.45 2.70
C SER A 126 -2.02 -12.41 4.22
N VAL A 127 -2.45 -13.52 4.81
CA VAL A 127 -2.65 -13.63 6.28
C VAL A 127 -1.52 -14.35 6.98
N THR A 128 -0.56 -14.88 6.21
CA THR A 128 0.61 -15.57 6.77
C THR A 128 1.64 -14.55 7.26
N MET A 129 2.23 -14.81 8.43
CA MET A 129 3.26 -13.95 8.99
C MET A 129 4.42 -13.74 8.00
N ALA A 130 4.81 -12.50 7.75
CA ALA A 130 5.86 -12.16 6.79
C ALA A 130 7.20 -12.87 7.07
N ALA A 131 7.54 -13.10 8.33
CA ALA A 131 8.75 -13.83 8.72
C ALA A 131 8.72 -15.30 8.26
N ALA A 132 7.59 -15.99 8.41
CA ALA A 132 7.43 -17.37 7.96
C ALA A 132 7.52 -17.45 6.43
N VAL A 133 6.85 -16.54 5.73
CA VAL A 133 6.94 -16.41 4.27
C VAL A 133 8.39 -16.20 3.84
N ALA A 134 9.08 -15.25 4.46
CA ALA A 134 10.48 -14.96 4.15
C ALA A 134 11.40 -16.18 4.33
N MET A 135 11.22 -16.97 5.40
CA MET A 135 12.00 -18.18 5.64
C MET A 135 11.79 -19.24 4.55
N VAL A 136 10.53 -19.49 4.17
CA VAL A 136 10.20 -20.46 3.11
C VAL A 136 10.78 -20.01 1.78
N TRP A 137 10.61 -18.74 1.41
CA TRP A 137 11.15 -18.23 0.16
C TRP A 137 12.66 -18.14 0.14
N LYS A 138 13.34 -17.85 1.28
CA LYS A 138 14.81 -17.97 1.38
C LYS A 138 15.30 -19.38 1.10
N TRP A 139 14.56 -20.40 1.55
CA TRP A 139 14.88 -21.78 1.23
C TRP A 139 14.63 -22.09 -0.26
N ILE A 140 13.49 -21.67 -0.82
CA ILE A 140 13.17 -21.83 -2.25
C ILE A 140 14.25 -21.17 -3.14
N TYR A 141 14.71 -19.97 -2.76
CA TYR A 141 15.73 -19.20 -3.46
C TYR A 141 17.17 -19.57 -3.11
N ASN A 142 17.38 -20.56 -2.25
CA ASN A 142 18.75 -20.95 -1.85
C ASN A 142 19.56 -21.34 -3.09
N GLU A 143 20.78 -20.76 -3.20
CA GLU A 143 21.63 -20.94 -4.38
C GLU A 143 22.07 -22.39 -4.59
N LYS A 144 22.38 -23.10 -3.49
CA LYS A 144 22.91 -24.48 -3.54
C LYS A 144 21.82 -25.53 -3.51
N MET A 145 20.86 -25.42 -2.59
CA MET A 145 19.86 -26.48 -2.28
C MET A 145 18.40 -26.04 -2.55
N GLY A 146 18.17 -24.82 -3.04
CA GLY A 146 16.82 -24.33 -3.30
C GLY A 146 16.14 -25.04 -4.47
N ILE A 147 14.83 -25.22 -4.35
CA ILE A 147 14.01 -25.92 -5.35
C ILE A 147 14.19 -25.31 -6.75
N LEU A 148 14.15 -23.97 -6.88
CA LEU A 148 14.27 -23.31 -8.18
C LEU A 148 15.61 -23.64 -8.85
N ASN A 149 16.71 -23.54 -8.12
CA ASN A 149 18.03 -23.86 -8.66
C ASN A 149 18.22 -25.36 -8.91
N SER A 150 17.54 -26.22 -8.17
CA SER A 150 17.55 -27.66 -8.44
C SER A 150 16.87 -27.98 -9.75
N VAL A 151 15.71 -27.34 -10.04
CA VAL A 151 15.03 -27.48 -11.32
C VAL A 151 15.87 -26.92 -12.47
N ILE A 152 16.44 -25.71 -12.30
CA ILE A 152 17.32 -25.09 -13.33
C ILE A 152 18.50 -26.00 -13.66
N ARG A 153 19.17 -26.58 -12.67
CA ARG A 153 20.28 -27.51 -12.88
C ARG A 153 19.85 -28.81 -13.54
N ALA A 154 18.69 -29.34 -13.17
CA ALA A 154 18.13 -30.54 -13.82
C ALA A 154 17.83 -30.30 -15.31
N LEU A 155 17.52 -29.07 -15.72
CA LEU A 155 17.34 -28.64 -17.10
C LEU A 155 18.67 -28.24 -17.78
N GLY A 156 19.83 -28.48 -17.16
CA GLY A 156 21.16 -28.16 -17.71
C GLY A 156 21.60 -26.70 -17.54
N GLY A 157 20.84 -25.88 -16.77
CA GLY A 157 21.17 -24.49 -16.50
C GLY A 157 22.13 -24.30 -15.33
N LYS A 158 22.69 -23.09 -15.20
CA LYS A 158 23.51 -22.69 -14.05
C LYS A 158 22.62 -22.15 -12.94
N GLY A 159 22.98 -22.45 -11.67
CA GLY A 159 22.31 -21.86 -10.50
C GLY A 159 22.37 -20.33 -10.50
N ILE A 160 21.30 -19.70 -10.05
CA ILE A 160 21.13 -18.26 -9.99
C ILE A 160 21.22 -17.81 -8.52
N GLY A 161 21.93 -16.71 -8.27
CA GLY A 161 22.00 -16.06 -6.96
C GLY A 161 20.77 -15.18 -6.72
N TRP A 162 19.58 -15.80 -6.56
CA TRP A 162 18.29 -15.11 -6.45
C TRP A 162 18.27 -13.95 -5.44
N LEU A 163 18.96 -14.13 -4.31
CA LEU A 163 19.01 -13.13 -3.24
C LEU A 163 20.38 -12.47 -3.12
N THR A 164 21.43 -13.00 -3.78
CA THR A 164 22.81 -12.54 -3.65
C THR A 164 23.29 -11.72 -4.84
N ASP A 165 22.69 -11.88 -6.02
CA ASP A 165 22.99 -11.07 -7.18
C ASP A 165 22.32 -9.69 -7.07
N PRO A 166 23.11 -8.57 -7.06
CA PRO A 166 22.57 -7.21 -6.96
C PRO A 166 21.59 -6.81 -8.07
N LYS A 167 21.63 -7.49 -9.23
CA LYS A 167 20.73 -7.21 -10.37
C LYS A 167 19.40 -7.95 -10.26
N ILE A 168 19.36 -9.07 -9.56
CA ILE A 168 18.22 -9.99 -9.52
C ILE A 168 17.46 -9.88 -8.18
N ALA A 169 18.17 -9.66 -7.08
CA ALA A 169 17.61 -9.79 -5.73
C ALA A 169 16.37 -8.93 -5.48
N LEU A 170 16.31 -7.71 -5.99
CA LEU A 170 15.11 -6.86 -5.85
C LEU A 170 13.89 -7.50 -6.54
N TYR A 171 14.07 -8.06 -7.72
CA TYR A 171 12.98 -8.71 -8.48
C TYR A 171 12.55 -10.01 -7.81
N SER A 172 13.48 -10.77 -7.21
CA SER A 172 13.16 -11.96 -6.44
C SER A 172 12.25 -11.65 -5.25
N VAL A 173 12.57 -10.60 -4.48
CA VAL A 173 11.73 -10.17 -3.35
C VAL A 173 10.39 -9.58 -3.84
N LEU A 174 10.40 -8.86 -4.97
CA LEU A 174 9.20 -8.33 -5.60
C LEU A 174 8.19 -9.43 -5.96
N ILE A 175 8.65 -10.57 -6.48
CA ILE A 175 7.80 -11.74 -6.75
C ILE A 175 7.11 -12.24 -5.47
N VAL A 176 7.84 -12.28 -4.35
CA VAL A 176 7.28 -12.67 -3.05
C VAL A 176 6.21 -11.68 -2.59
N GLY A 177 6.49 -10.39 -2.69
CA GLY A 177 5.53 -9.33 -2.36
C GLY A 177 4.26 -9.40 -3.22
N LEU A 178 4.40 -9.65 -4.53
CA LEU A 178 3.27 -9.89 -5.43
C LEU A 178 2.43 -11.08 -4.98
N TRP A 179 3.06 -12.23 -4.73
CA TRP A 179 2.37 -13.44 -4.29
C TRP A 179 1.60 -13.21 -2.98
N MET A 180 2.14 -12.42 -2.05
CA MET A 180 1.44 -12.07 -0.81
C MET A 180 0.25 -11.12 -1.04
N SER A 181 0.36 -10.15 -1.93
CA SER A 181 -0.64 -9.09 -2.10
C SER A 181 -1.81 -9.47 -3.01
N VAL A 182 -1.58 -10.32 -4.00
CA VAL A 182 -2.57 -10.68 -5.03
C VAL A 182 -3.85 -11.27 -4.41
N GLY A 183 -3.74 -12.12 -3.41
CA GLY A 183 -4.89 -12.76 -2.78
C GLY A 183 -5.81 -11.78 -2.06
N TYR A 184 -5.26 -10.83 -1.32
CA TYR A 184 -6.03 -9.78 -0.65
C TYR A 184 -6.75 -8.86 -1.67
N ASN A 185 -6.01 -8.39 -2.66
CA ASN A 185 -6.56 -7.53 -3.72
C ASN A 185 -7.65 -8.26 -4.52
N MET A 186 -7.45 -9.54 -4.82
CA MET A 186 -8.41 -10.39 -5.50
C MET A 186 -9.75 -10.48 -4.75
N ILE A 187 -9.74 -10.63 -3.41
CA ILE A 187 -10.97 -10.69 -2.62
C ILE A 187 -11.76 -9.38 -2.70
N ILE A 188 -11.09 -8.23 -2.61
CA ILE A 188 -11.73 -6.91 -2.71
C ILE A 188 -12.36 -6.75 -4.10
N LEU A 189 -11.61 -7.08 -5.15
CA LEU A 189 -12.09 -6.97 -6.53
C LEU A 189 -13.25 -7.94 -6.79
N LEU A 190 -13.19 -9.16 -6.25
CA LEU A 190 -14.25 -10.14 -6.37
C LEU A 190 -15.54 -9.64 -5.68
N ALA A 191 -15.43 -9.05 -4.50
CA ALA A 191 -16.58 -8.44 -3.81
C ALA A 191 -17.17 -7.28 -4.63
N GLY A 192 -16.31 -6.43 -5.23
CA GLY A 192 -16.76 -5.38 -6.15
C GLY A 192 -17.49 -5.94 -7.37
N MET A 193 -16.97 -7.02 -7.99
CA MET A 193 -17.65 -7.68 -9.14
C MET A 193 -19.01 -8.26 -8.74
N GLN A 194 -19.13 -8.83 -7.53
CA GLN A 194 -20.39 -9.38 -7.03
C GLN A 194 -21.43 -8.31 -6.68
N GLY A 195 -20.99 -7.06 -6.46
CA GLY A 195 -21.87 -5.91 -6.25
C GLY A 195 -22.50 -5.36 -7.55
N ILE A 196 -22.00 -5.73 -8.73
CA ILE A 196 -22.54 -5.28 -10.01
C ILE A 196 -23.89 -5.96 -10.26
N SER A 197 -24.95 -5.17 -10.54
CA SER A 197 -26.28 -5.70 -10.82
C SER A 197 -26.27 -6.62 -12.05
N LYS A 198 -26.97 -7.76 -11.94
CA LYS A 198 -27.13 -8.70 -13.06
C LYS A 198 -27.83 -8.08 -14.27
N SER A 199 -28.68 -7.08 -14.05
CA SER A 199 -29.41 -6.40 -15.13
C SER A 199 -28.48 -5.76 -16.19
N TYR A 200 -27.29 -5.27 -15.80
CA TYR A 200 -26.31 -4.77 -16.77
C TYR A 200 -25.79 -5.88 -17.70
N TYR A 201 -25.57 -7.05 -17.16
CA TYR A 201 -25.10 -8.21 -17.95
C TYR A 201 -26.19 -8.75 -18.86
N GLU A 202 -27.44 -8.82 -18.36
CA GLU A 202 -28.61 -9.28 -19.12
C GLU A 202 -28.93 -8.34 -20.29
N ALA A 203 -28.92 -7.03 -20.06
CA ALA A 203 -29.12 -6.04 -21.11
C ALA A 203 -28.05 -6.16 -22.20
N ALA A 204 -26.78 -6.22 -21.83
CA ALA A 204 -25.69 -6.35 -22.79
C ALA A 204 -25.73 -7.69 -23.56
N GLN A 205 -26.24 -8.79 -22.95
CA GLN A 205 -26.43 -10.07 -23.63
C GLN A 205 -27.58 -9.99 -24.65
N ILE A 206 -28.66 -9.26 -24.34
CA ILE A 206 -29.75 -9.01 -25.30
C ILE A 206 -29.22 -8.26 -26.52
N ASP A 207 -28.27 -7.31 -26.31
CA ASP A 207 -27.57 -6.57 -27.38
C ASP A 207 -26.52 -7.43 -28.11
N GLY A 208 -26.39 -8.73 -27.79
CA GLY A 208 -25.50 -9.66 -28.47
C GLY A 208 -24.05 -9.63 -27.98
N ALA A 209 -23.77 -9.05 -26.79
CA ALA A 209 -22.41 -9.00 -26.26
C ALA A 209 -21.90 -10.39 -25.84
N GLY A 210 -20.74 -10.79 -26.39
CA GLY A 210 -20.02 -11.98 -25.99
C GLY A 210 -19.24 -11.80 -24.68
N PRO A 211 -18.68 -12.88 -24.09
CA PRO A 211 -18.01 -12.83 -22.78
C PRO A 211 -16.87 -11.79 -22.67
N ILE A 212 -16.08 -11.65 -23.72
CA ILE A 212 -14.97 -10.67 -23.75
C ILE A 212 -15.52 -9.24 -23.77
N GLN A 213 -16.60 -8.98 -24.51
CA GLN A 213 -17.25 -7.67 -24.55
C GLN A 213 -17.89 -7.34 -23.19
N LEU A 214 -18.55 -8.32 -22.55
CA LEU A 214 -19.08 -8.16 -21.18
C LEU A 214 -17.98 -7.78 -20.19
N PHE A 215 -16.82 -8.42 -20.28
CA PHE A 215 -15.70 -8.09 -19.39
C PHE A 215 -15.21 -6.65 -19.59
N PHE A 216 -14.86 -6.27 -20.82
CA PHE A 216 -14.26 -4.95 -21.08
C PHE A 216 -15.26 -3.81 -21.10
N LYS A 217 -16.52 -4.03 -21.51
CA LYS A 217 -17.52 -2.96 -21.67
C LYS A 217 -18.49 -2.85 -20.48
N VAL A 218 -18.63 -3.87 -19.66
CA VAL A 218 -19.53 -3.88 -18.49
C VAL A 218 -18.73 -4.02 -17.19
N THR A 219 -18.01 -5.16 -17.03
CA THR A 219 -17.34 -5.48 -15.77
C THR A 219 -16.26 -4.45 -15.42
N ILE A 220 -15.29 -4.19 -16.30
CA ILE A 220 -14.18 -3.27 -16.00
C ILE A 220 -14.68 -1.85 -15.75
N PRO A 221 -15.55 -1.23 -16.57
CA PRO A 221 -16.04 0.12 -16.29
C PRO A 221 -16.78 0.25 -14.96
N LEU A 222 -17.66 -0.69 -14.62
CA LEU A 222 -18.42 -0.68 -13.37
C LEU A 222 -17.56 -1.07 -12.15
N LEU A 223 -16.43 -1.74 -12.36
CA LEU A 223 -15.47 -2.09 -11.32
C LEU A 223 -14.46 -0.98 -11.04
N THR A 224 -14.42 0.10 -11.82
CA THR A 224 -13.42 1.16 -11.70
C THR A 224 -13.31 1.77 -10.30
N PRO A 225 -14.36 1.97 -9.50
CA PRO A 225 -14.24 2.45 -8.12
C PRO A 225 -13.45 1.49 -7.24
N THR A 226 -13.70 0.19 -7.38
CA THR A 226 -12.98 -0.85 -6.62
C THR A 226 -11.52 -0.98 -7.10
N ILE A 227 -11.28 -0.91 -8.41
CA ILE A 227 -9.94 -0.89 -9.01
C ILE A 227 -9.15 0.30 -8.47
N PHE A 228 -9.76 1.47 -8.42
CA PHE A 228 -9.13 2.67 -7.89
C PHE A 228 -8.78 2.53 -6.41
N PHE A 229 -9.68 2.00 -5.59
CA PHE A 229 -9.44 1.73 -4.18
C PHE A 229 -8.25 0.77 -3.98
N VAL A 230 -8.22 -0.36 -4.70
CA VAL A 230 -7.13 -1.34 -4.65
C VAL A 230 -5.82 -0.72 -5.14
N MET A 231 -5.84 0.11 -6.17
CA MET A 231 -4.65 0.79 -6.69
C MET A 231 -4.05 1.76 -5.67
N ILE A 232 -4.87 2.61 -5.03
CA ILE A 232 -4.40 3.54 -3.99
C ILE A 232 -3.78 2.78 -2.82
N THR A 233 -4.49 1.80 -2.28
CA THR A 233 -4.01 1.03 -1.12
C THR A 233 -2.76 0.23 -1.44
N SER A 234 -2.65 -0.32 -2.65
CA SER A 234 -1.45 -1.03 -3.12
C SER A 234 -0.24 -0.10 -3.29
N ILE A 235 -0.44 1.12 -3.78
CA ILE A 235 0.65 2.11 -3.90
C ILE A 235 1.13 2.53 -2.51
N ILE A 236 0.22 2.86 -1.59
CA ILE A 236 0.58 3.22 -0.21
C ILE A 236 1.38 2.08 0.44
N SER A 237 0.88 0.84 0.37
CA SER A 237 1.56 -0.35 0.93
C SER A 237 2.91 -0.61 0.25
N GLY A 238 3.00 -0.41 -1.07
CA GLY A 238 4.24 -0.59 -1.82
C GLY A 238 5.34 0.41 -1.43
N PHE A 239 5.00 1.67 -1.17
CA PHE A 239 5.96 2.65 -0.65
C PHE A 239 6.40 2.34 0.78
N GLN A 240 5.59 1.62 1.54
CA GLN A 240 5.86 1.23 2.94
C GLN A 240 6.45 -0.18 3.06
N VAL A 241 6.84 -0.82 1.95
CA VAL A 241 7.39 -2.18 1.98
C VAL A 241 8.65 -2.25 2.83
N PHE A 242 8.64 -3.15 3.82
CA PHE A 242 9.73 -3.34 4.78
C PHE A 242 9.94 -4.81 5.12
N ASP A 243 8.94 -5.48 5.70
CA ASP A 243 9.07 -6.77 6.38
C ASP A 243 9.72 -7.85 5.52
N VAL A 244 9.20 -8.09 4.33
CA VAL A 244 9.68 -9.16 3.44
C VAL A 244 11.12 -8.89 3.02
N ILE A 245 11.46 -7.65 2.65
CA ILE A 245 12.82 -7.30 2.22
C ILE A 245 13.80 -7.40 3.38
N TYR A 246 13.44 -6.83 4.54
CA TYR A 246 14.26 -6.87 5.75
C TYR A 246 14.55 -8.30 6.22
N MET A 247 13.54 -9.18 6.16
CA MET A 247 13.67 -10.58 6.56
C MET A 247 14.45 -11.42 5.54
N MET A 248 14.33 -11.11 4.24
CA MET A 248 15.01 -11.89 3.17
C MET A 248 16.44 -11.45 2.91
N ILE A 249 16.72 -10.15 2.99
CA ILE A 249 18.01 -9.57 2.64
C ILE A 249 18.70 -9.03 3.90
N GLY A 250 19.66 -9.77 4.44
CA GLY A 250 20.45 -9.34 5.60
C GLY A 250 21.46 -8.25 5.26
N LYS A 251 21.94 -7.51 6.27
CA LYS A 251 22.89 -6.39 6.11
C LYS A 251 24.23 -6.76 5.45
N THR A 252 24.65 -8.01 5.60
CA THR A 252 25.91 -8.56 5.05
C THR A 252 25.73 -9.09 3.62
N ASN A 253 24.51 -9.04 3.08
CA ASN A 253 24.22 -9.56 1.76
C ASN A 253 24.79 -8.61 0.67
N PRO A 254 25.49 -9.12 -0.38
CA PRO A 254 26.03 -8.30 -1.46
C PRO A 254 24.97 -7.45 -2.18
N ALA A 255 23.72 -7.94 -2.24
CA ALA A 255 22.60 -7.23 -2.88
C ALA A 255 21.91 -6.22 -1.96
N TYR A 256 22.34 -6.06 -0.70
CA TYR A 256 21.67 -5.22 0.29
C TYR A 256 21.41 -3.79 -0.23
N ALA A 257 22.45 -3.12 -0.71
CA ALA A 257 22.36 -1.74 -1.18
C ALA A 257 21.44 -1.57 -2.42
N ASN A 258 21.22 -2.65 -3.18
CA ASN A 258 20.38 -2.63 -4.39
C ASN A 258 18.93 -3.06 -4.11
N THR A 259 18.66 -3.57 -2.90
CA THR A 259 17.33 -4.01 -2.46
C THR A 259 16.77 -3.15 -1.34
N GLN A 260 17.62 -2.38 -0.67
CA GLN A 260 17.21 -1.50 0.42
C GLN A 260 16.17 -0.49 -0.03
N THR A 261 15.02 -0.47 0.66
CA THR A 261 13.95 0.51 0.46
C THR A 261 14.10 1.72 1.37
N VAL A 262 13.35 2.77 1.09
CA VAL A 262 13.39 3.99 1.89
C VAL A 262 12.94 3.74 3.34
N VAL A 263 12.00 2.82 3.57
CA VAL A 263 11.57 2.44 4.94
C VAL A 263 12.67 1.65 5.66
N MET A 264 13.43 0.81 4.95
CA MET A 264 14.61 0.15 5.53
C MET A 264 15.69 1.17 5.91
N LEU A 265 15.90 2.21 5.10
CA LEU A 265 16.82 3.31 5.42
C LEU A 265 16.35 4.06 6.67
N PHE A 266 15.07 4.44 6.73
CA PHE A 266 14.45 5.03 7.92
C PHE A 266 14.71 4.17 9.17
N TYR A 267 14.41 2.87 9.10
CA TYR A 267 14.58 1.94 10.21
C TYR A 267 16.04 1.91 10.68
N ARG A 268 16.98 1.79 9.75
CA ARG A 268 18.43 1.76 10.06
C ARG A 268 18.90 3.05 10.73
N GLN A 269 18.47 4.20 10.23
CA GLN A 269 18.84 5.51 10.81
C GLN A 269 18.25 5.68 12.22
N ALA A 270 16.99 5.27 12.42
CA ALA A 270 16.29 5.42 13.69
C ALA A 270 16.80 4.47 14.77
N PHE A 271 16.93 3.17 14.43
CA PHE A 271 17.10 2.10 15.41
C PHE A 271 18.51 1.52 15.44
N ASP A 272 19.22 1.41 14.31
CA ASP A 272 20.58 0.89 14.30
C ASP A 272 21.60 1.98 14.64
N TYR A 273 21.47 3.16 14.05
CA TYR A 273 22.41 4.27 14.25
C TYR A 273 21.97 5.23 15.35
N GLY A 274 20.68 5.29 15.67
CA GLY A 274 20.14 6.17 16.69
C GLY A 274 20.00 7.64 16.26
N TYR A 275 20.10 7.93 14.95
CA TYR A 275 19.91 9.28 14.39
C TYR A 275 18.42 9.59 14.20
N LYS A 276 17.69 9.70 15.30
CA LYS A 276 16.22 9.83 15.31
C LYS A 276 15.74 11.07 14.58
N GLY A 277 16.43 12.20 14.68
CA GLY A 277 16.08 13.44 13.98
C GLY A 277 16.17 13.28 12.46
N TYR A 278 17.25 12.71 11.97
CA TYR A 278 17.42 12.43 10.54
C TYR A 278 16.43 11.38 10.03
N ALA A 279 16.19 10.32 10.80
CA ALA A 279 15.17 9.34 10.49
C ALA A 279 13.78 9.97 10.42
N ALA A 280 13.44 10.88 11.33
CA ALA A 280 12.19 11.62 11.28
C ALA A 280 12.06 12.44 9.99
N ALA A 281 13.13 13.12 9.53
CA ALA A 281 13.11 13.81 8.25
C ALA A 281 12.87 12.85 7.06
N ILE A 282 13.48 11.65 7.06
CA ILE A 282 13.22 10.62 6.05
C ILE A 282 11.74 10.20 6.07
N SER A 283 11.15 9.97 7.25
CA SER A 283 9.74 9.54 7.35
C SER A 283 8.77 10.63 6.89
N ILE A 284 9.06 11.91 7.16
CA ILE A 284 8.27 13.04 6.63
C ILE A 284 8.38 13.11 5.11
N LEU A 285 9.56 12.84 4.53
CA LEU A 285 9.70 12.75 3.08
C LEU A 285 8.87 11.61 2.49
N ILE A 286 8.91 10.41 3.10
CA ILE A 286 8.08 9.27 2.68
C ILE A 286 6.59 9.68 2.70
N PHE A 287 6.14 10.28 3.79
CA PHE A 287 4.77 10.75 3.93
C PHE A 287 4.41 11.78 2.84
N ALA A 288 5.27 12.76 2.59
CA ALA A 288 5.05 13.78 1.56
C ALA A 288 4.95 13.18 0.16
N VAL A 289 5.80 12.21 -0.18
CA VAL A 289 5.76 11.52 -1.49
C VAL A 289 4.47 10.69 -1.63
N ILE A 290 4.10 9.91 -0.61
CA ILE A 290 2.85 9.13 -0.63
C ILE A 290 1.64 10.06 -0.75
N MET A 291 1.60 11.14 0.00
CA MET A 291 0.54 12.15 -0.05
C MET A 291 0.43 12.77 -1.44
N LEU A 292 1.55 13.18 -2.03
CA LEU A 292 1.60 13.74 -3.38
C LEU A 292 1.04 12.76 -4.42
N VAL A 293 1.51 11.51 -4.40
CA VAL A 293 1.04 10.47 -5.31
C VAL A 293 -0.45 10.20 -5.11
N THR A 294 -0.93 10.14 -3.86
CA THR A 294 -2.34 9.95 -3.55
C THR A 294 -3.21 11.11 -4.06
N VAL A 295 -2.77 12.36 -3.87
CA VAL A 295 -3.47 13.54 -4.39
C VAL A 295 -3.54 13.51 -5.92
N ILE A 296 -2.44 13.17 -6.59
CA ILE A 296 -2.42 13.02 -8.06
C ILE A 296 -3.44 11.96 -8.51
N GLN A 297 -3.50 10.82 -7.83
CA GLN A 297 -4.47 9.76 -8.12
C GLN A 297 -5.90 10.23 -7.90
N MET A 298 -6.19 10.92 -6.78
CA MET A 298 -7.53 11.45 -6.48
C MET A 298 -7.99 12.52 -7.49
N ILE A 299 -7.07 13.30 -8.04
CA ILE A 299 -7.41 14.24 -9.12
C ILE A 299 -7.66 13.46 -10.42
N GLY A 300 -6.81 12.48 -10.71
CA GLY A 300 -6.90 11.66 -11.93
C GLY A 300 -8.16 10.80 -12.01
N GLN A 301 -8.69 10.32 -10.87
CA GLN A 301 -9.88 9.44 -10.83
C GLN A 301 -11.10 10.04 -11.55
N LYS A 302 -11.26 11.36 -11.47
CA LYS A 302 -12.42 12.06 -12.09
C LYS A 302 -12.57 11.82 -13.59
N LYS A 303 -11.52 11.33 -14.27
CA LYS A 303 -11.50 11.10 -15.71
C LYS A 303 -11.87 9.68 -16.14
N TRP A 304 -11.76 8.70 -15.23
CA TRP A 304 -11.88 7.29 -15.61
C TRP A 304 -12.64 6.41 -14.61
N VAL A 305 -12.93 6.91 -13.41
CA VAL A 305 -13.71 6.16 -12.40
C VAL A 305 -15.19 6.51 -12.55
N ASN A 306 -16.01 5.47 -12.73
CA ASN A 306 -17.46 5.58 -12.83
C ASN A 306 -18.07 5.21 -11.47
N TYR A 307 -18.82 6.13 -10.86
CA TYR A 307 -19.46 5.94 -9.55
C TYR A 307 -20.98 5.69 -9.66
N ASP A 308 -21.49 5.35 -10.84
CA ASP A 308 -22.93 5.16 -11.11
C ASP A 308 -23.40 3.75 -10.73
#